data_030694055880493ec7d369dd8e022e9e
#
_entry.id   030694055880493ec7d369dd8e022e9e
#
_cell.length_a   1.000
_cell.length_b   1.000
_cell.length_c   1.000
_cell.angle_alpha   90.00
_cell.angle_beta   90.00
_cell.angle_gamma   90.00
#
_symmetry.space_group_name_H-M   'P 1'
#
loop_
_entity.id
_entity.type
_entity.pdbx_description
1 polymer ?
#
loop_
_entity_poly.entity_id
_entity_poly.type
_entity_poly.pdbx_seq_one_letter_code
_entity_poly.pdbx_strand_id
1 'polypeptide(L)'
;MRVRLAGPFPQIRVCFQMTRCVVSVFFFMVALALSGPSGAQGLFQDGHSALLGTPENPVEVGVGIKIDQITSVDQKAENYGAVVVLRFEWSDPALAFDRDELGRDFRVFDPPAFVRHAATRDAVVPAFVIHNQQSNRWVHESAAALRHDGHVTFVEKSSLTLQAPHFNFLRFPFDTQEFHFEVVSVFPSDFVHYYALDQFSGLGDTLGEEEWILGNARMLASTTAGLSGRDSDQVSLVFQGKRHLTYYVIRVFLPMLVLVLVGWALFFLDEYRKRIDIAGANLLVFVAFNWAISADLPKLGYLTFLDFILQCMFLMTGALVVFNVMLRRLKVSGREDTARKLDNYAIKWIYPLGYAAIVGYAVWAFLMQP
;
A
#
# COMPACT_ATOMS: atom_id res chain seq x y z
N MET A 1 -69.90 -29.58 -23.71
CA MET A 1 -68.66 -30.32 -23.96
C MET A 1 -67.93 -29.62 -25.11
N ARG A 2 -67.04 -28.71 -24.83
CA ARG A 2 -66.20 -28.03 -25.84
C ARG A 2 -64.81 -27.93 -25.28
N VAL A 3 -63.87 -28.70 -25.84
CA VAL A 3 -62.48 -28.75 -25.60
C VAL A 3 -61.81 -27.51 -26.27
N ARG A 4 -61.09 -26.66 -25.54
CA ARG A 4 -60.26 -25.64 -26.12
C ARG A 4 -58.83 -26.17 -26.18
N LEU A 5 -58.28 -26.19 -27.38
CA LEU A 5 -56.92 -26.52 -27.72
C LEU A 5 -55.98 -25.41 -27.30
N ALA A 6 -54.86 -25.77 -26.71
CA ALA A 6 -53.78 -24.92 -26.26
C ALA A 6 -52.95 -24.36 -27.44
N GLY A 7 -52.60 -23.08 -27.42
CA GLY A 7 -51.76 -22.42 -28.41
C GLY A 7 -50.24 -22.66 -28.17
N PRO A 8 -49.37 -22.35 -29.13
CA PRO A 8 -48.01 -22.84 -29.19
C PRO A 8 -47.02 -22.10 -28.30
N PHE A 9 -46.02 -22.82 -27.84
CA PHE A 9 -44.92 -22.46 -26.95
C PHE A 9 -44.06 -21.29 -27.45
N PRO A 10 -43.55 -20.38 -26.58
CA PRO A 10 -42.62 -19.32 -26.94
C PRO A 10 -41.16 -19.77 -26.73
N GLN A 11 -40.67 -20.76 -27.46
CA GLN A 11 -39.28 -21.24 -27.32
C GLN A 11 -38.30 -20.66 -28.36
N ILE A 12 -38.71 -19.86 -29.32
CA ILE A 12 -37.84 -19.42 -30.43
C ILE A 12 -37.17 -18.05 -30.16
N ARG A 13 -37.61 -17.25 -29.19
CA ARG A 13 -37.00 -15.93 -28.91
C ARG A 13 -35.75 -15.95 -28.02
N VAL A 14 -35.56 -17.00 -27.23
CA VAL A 14 -34.41 -17.09 -26.31
C VAL A 14 -33.11 -17.48 -27.05
N CYS A 15 -33.21 -18.25 -28.15
CA CYS A 15 -32.03 -18.68 -28.90
C CYS A 15 -31.37 -17.55 -29.71
N PHE A 16 -32.17 -16.57 -30.18
CA PHE A 16 -31.62 -15.44 -30.98
C PHE A 16 -30.93 -14.34 -30.13
N GLN A 17 -31.27 -14.22 -28.84
CA GLN A 17 -30.58 -13.31 -27.92
C GLN A 17 -29.27 -13.89 -27.40
N MET A 18 -29.17 -15.21 -27.20
CA MET A 18 -27.92 -15.85 -26.81
C MET A 18 -26.85 -15.77 -27.90
N THR A 19 -27.22 -15.91 -29.16
CA THR A 19 -26.24 -15.80 -30.26
C THR A 19 -25.68 -14.38 -30.43
N ARG A 20 -26.48 -13.35 -30.17
CA ARG A 20 -25.98 -11.94 -30.18
C ARG A 20 -25.06 -11.64 -28.99
N CYS A 21 -25.31 -12.19 -27.81
CA CYS A 21 -24.39 -12.04 -26.66
C CYS A 21 -23.05 -12.74 -26.90
N VAL A 22 -23.06 -13.97 -27.46
CA VAL A 22 -21.81 -14.71 -27.70
C VAL A 22 -20.95 -14.03 -28.78
N VAL A 23 -21.58 -13.52 -29.86
CA VAL A 23 -20.85 -12.77 -30.90
C VAL A 23 -20.31 -11.44 -30.38
N SER A 24 -21.05 -10.72 -29.52
CA SER A 24 -20.54 -9.48 -28.90
C SER A 24 -19.39 -9.73 -27.92
N VAL A 25 -19.44 -10.81 -27.14
CA VAL A 25 -18.35 -11.19 -26.22
C VAL A 25 -17.12 -11.64 -27.00
N PHE A 26 -17.30 -12.35 -28.15
CA PHE A 26 -16.19 -12.76 -28.99
C PHE A 26 -15.52 -11.57 -29.71
N PHE A 27 -16.29 -10.59 -30.16
CA PHE A 27 -15.74 -9.34 -30.73
C PHE A 27 -15.06 -8.47 -29.66
N PHE A 28 -15.53 -8.48 -28.42
CA PHE A 28 -14.87 -7.76 -27.31
C PHE A 28 -13.57 -8.46 -26.88
N MET A 29 -13.54 -9.82 -26.87
CA MET A 29 -12.29 -10.56 -26.62
C MET A 29 -11.26 -10.43 -27.75
N VAL A 30 -11.68 -10.36 -29.00
CA VAL A 30 -10.76 -10.16 -30.14
C VAL A 30 -10.24 -8.70 -30.16
N ALA A 31 -11.04 -7.71 -29.73
CA ALA A 31 -10.58 -6.33 -29.58
C ALA A 31 -9.61 -6.16 -28.42
N LEU A 32 -9.75 -6.93 -27.32
CA LEU A 32 -8.76 -6.95 -26.23
C LEU A 32 -7.45 -7.68 -26.60
N ALA A 33 -7.51 -8.62 -27.55
CA ALA A 33 -6.30 -9.32 -28.03
C ALA A 33 -5.50 -8.52 -29.07
N LEU A 34 -6.08 -7.44 -29.61
CA LEU A 34 -5.42 -6.52 -30.57
C LEU A 34 -4.89 -5.24 -29.91
N SER A 35 -5.23 -4.98 -28.64
CA SER A 35 -4.49 -4.02 -27.82
C SER A 35 -3.18 -4.71 -27.40
N GLY A 36 -2.17 -4.60 -28.26
CA GLY A 36 -0.81 -4.99 -27.90
C GLY A 36 -0.40 -4.27 -26.60
N PRO A 37 0.47 -4.86 -25.78
CA PRO A 37 0.96 -4.19 -24.59
C PRO A 37 1.56 -2.85 -25.04
N SER A 38 1.02 -1.74 -24.54
CA SER A 38 1.72 -0.46 -24.55
C SER A 38 2.92 -0.68 -23.63
N GLY A 39 3.98 -1.23 -24.22
CA GLY A 39 5.21 -1.50 -23.51
C GLY A 39 5.68 -0.20 -22.87
N ALA A 40 6.02 -0.25 -21.62
CA ALA A 40 6.84 0.77 -20.98
C ALA A 40 8.06 0.97 -21.91
N GLN A 41 8.08 2.08 -22.64
CA GLN A 41 9.20 2.42 -23.50
C GLN A 41 10.35 2.81 -22.59
N GLY A 42 11.19 1.83 -22.23
CA GLY A 42 12.49 2.10 -21.65
C GLY A 42 13.40 2.81 -22.63
N LEU A 43 14.42 3.48 -22.14
CA LEU A 43 15.46 4.16 -22.93
C LEU A 43 16.10 3.26 -24.03
N PHE A 44 15.89 1.93 -24.02
CA PHE A 44 16.55 0.93 -24.88
C PHE A 44 15.57 0.09 -25.70
N GLN A 45 14.67 0.69 -26.50
CA GLN A 45 13.82 -0.10 -27.38
C GLN A 45 14.49 -0.51 -28.72
N ASP A 46 15.60 0.05 -29.08
CA ASP A 46 16.21 -0.11 -30.44
C ASP A 46 17.59 -0.78 -30.41
N GLY A 47 17.86 -1.76 -29.56
CA GLY A 47 19.01 -2.68 -29.69
C GLY A 47 20.40 -2.01 -29.83
N HIS A 48 20.58 -0.80 -29.33
CA HIS A 48 21.87 -0.10 -29.39
C HIS A 48 22.84 -0.66 -28.35
N SER A 49 24.05 -1.00 -28.77
CA SER A 49 25.15 -1.26 -27.85
C SER A 49 25.62 0.08 -27.27
N ALA A 50 25.43 0.29 -25.96
CA ALA A 50 26.07 1.40 -25.29
C ALA A 50 27.54 1.07 -25.05
N LEU A 51 28.45 1.99 -25.33
CA LEU A 51 29.80 1.92 -24.76
C LEU A 51 29.67 2.16 -23.26
N LEU A 52 30.10 1.19 -22.48
CA LEU A 52 30.14 1.28 -21.02
C LEU A 52 31.48 1.92 -20.61
N GLY A 53 31.53 2.46 -19.40
CA GLY A 53 32.78 2.77 -18.74
C GLY A 53 33.70 1.54 -18.65
N THR A 54 34.88 1.70 -18.18
CA THR A 54 35.80 0.60 -17.86
C THR A 54 35.83 0.42 -16.32
N PRO A 55 36.24 -0.76 -15.83
CA PRO A 55 36.36 -0.95 -14.38
C PRO A 55 37.35 0.03 -13.71
N GLU A 56 38.28 0.59 -14.48
CA GLU A 56 39.22 1.59 -13.99
C GLU A 56 38.66 3.02 -14.01
N ASN A 57 37.61 3.26 -14.83
CA ASN A 57 36.95 4.54 -14.98
C ASN A 57 35.46 4.34 -15.31
N PRO A 58 34.63 4.00 -14.30
CA PRO A 58 33.19 3.83 -14.49
C PRO A 58 32.51 5.15 -14.84
N VAL A 59 31.38 5.09 -15.54
CA VAL A 59 30.57 6.29 -15.79
C VAL A 59 29.82 6.65 -14.50
N GLU A 60 30.08 7.83 -13.99
CA GLU A 60 29.40 8.37 -12.81
C GLU A 60 28.04 8.94 -13.19
N VAL A 61 26.96 8.46 -12.55
CA VAL A 61 25.57 8.86 -12.79
C VAL A 61 24.91 9.29 -11.50
N GLY A 62 24.57 10.57 -11.42
CA GLY A 62 23.77 11.10 -10.33
C GLY A 62 22.30 10.73 -10.50
N VAL A 63 21.65 10.20 -9.46
CA VAL A 63 20.25 9.80 -9.46
C VAL A 63 19.47 10.59 -8.41
N GLY A 64 18.48 11.36 -8.87
CA GLY A 64 17.54 12.09 -8.02
C GLY A 64 16.16 11.45 -8.11
N ILE A 65 15.50 11.30 -6.96
CA ILE A 65 14.16 10.70 -6.83
C ILE A 65 13.28 11.63 -6.01
N LYS A 66 12.24 12.18 -6.63
CA LYS A 66 11.25 13.02 -5.95
C LYS A 66 9.86 12.41 -6.07
N ILE A 67 9.23 12.10 -4.95
CA ILE A 67 7.82 11.70 -4.91
C ILE A 67 6.97 12.97 -4.97
N ASP A 68 6.26 13.15 -6.07
CA ASP A 68 5.40 14.31 -6.29
C ASP A 68 4.03 14.11 -5.65
N GLN A 69 3.53 12.86 -5.70
CA GLN A 69 2.24 12.48 -5.15
C GLN A 69 2.21 10.99 -4.77
N ILE A 70 1.53 10.66 -3.68
CA ILE A 70 1.07 9.30 -3.38
C ILE A 70 -0.39 9.21 -3.84
N THR A 71 -0.72 8.27 -4.71
CA THR A 71 -2.05 8.13 -5.30
C THR A 71 -2.93 7.14 -4.56
N SER A 72 -2.33 6.17 -3.88
CA SER A 72 -3.01 5.15 -3.07
C SER A 72 -2.02 4.41 -2.20
N VAL A 73 -2.50 3.86 -1.07
CA VAL A 73 -1.75 2.89 -0.25
C VAL A 73 -2.67 1.69 -0.02
N ASP A 74 -2.38 0.58 -0.66
CA ASP A 74 -3.13 -0.67 -0.47
C ASP A 74 -2.39 -1.58 0.53
N GLN A 75 -2.88 -1.58 1.76
CA GLN A 75 -2.31 -2.35 2.85
C GLN A 75 -2.50 -3.87 2.68
N LYS A 76 -3.57 -4.30 1.97
CA LYS A 76 -3.84 -5.72 1.73
C LYS A 76 -2.95 -6.30 0.65
N ALA A 77 -2.67 -5.50 -0.37
CA ALA A 77 -1.81 -5.88 -1.48
C ALA A 77 -0.33 -5.54 -1.20
N GLU A 78 -0.03 -4.93 -0.04
CA GLU A 78 1.32 -4.47 0.36
C GLU A 78 1.99 -3.67 -0.76
N ASN A 79 1.25 -2.67 -1.28
CA ASN A 79 1.74 -1.80 -2.33
C ASN A 79 1.25 -0.35 -2.16
N TYR A 80 1.87 0.55 -2.91
CA TYR A 80 1.43 1.94 -2.99
C TYR A 80 1.61 2.49 -4.39
N GLY A 81 0.72 3.38 -4.80
CA GLY A 81 0.81 4.14 -6.04
C GLY A 81 1.51 5.47 -5.83
N ALA A 82 2.38 5.86 -6.75
CA ALA A 82 3.07 7.14 -6.68
C ALA A 82 3.20 7.80 -8.05
N VAL A 83 3.18 9.13 -8.05
CA VAL A 83 3.72 9.96 -9.13
C VAL A 83 5.11 10.39 -8.72
N VAL A 84 6.09 10.07 -9.54
CA VAL A 84 7.50 10.30 -9.25
C VAL A 84 8.16 11.11 -10.33
N VAL A 85 9.11 11.96 -9.96
CA VAL A 85 10.04 12.63 -10.86
C VAL A 85 11.42 12.01 -10.62
N LEU A 86 11.94 11.38 -11.66
CA LEU A 86 13.30 10.83 -11.71
C LEU A 86 14.20 11.82 -12.43
N ARG A 87 15.40 12.03 -11.92
CA ARG A 87 16.44 12.84 -12.51
C ARG A 87 17.73 12.05 -12.57
N PHE A 88 18.34 12.00 -13.77
CA PHE A 88 19.64 11.39 -13.97
C PHE A 88 20.60 12.45 -14.52
N GLU A 89 21.79 12.52 -13.99
CA GLU A 89 22.84 13.44 -14.44
C GLU A 89 24.14 12.67 -14.67
N TRP A 90 24.72 12.84 -15.86
CA TRP A 90 26.03 12.28 -16.19
C TRP A 90 26.74 13.16 -17.18
N SER A 91 28.02 12.93 -17.38
CA SER A 91 28.81 13.63 -18.38
C SER A 91 29.51 12.64 -19.29
N ASP A 92 29.39 12.89 -20.61
CA ASP A 92 30.10 12.13 -21.63
C ASP A 92 30.72 13.13 -22.63
N PRO A 93 32.07 13.19 -22.70
CA PRO A 93 32.76 14.08 -23.63
C PRO A 93 32.42 13.85 -25.10
N ALA A 94 31.98 12.63 -25.47
CA ALA A 94 31.55 12.33 -26.86
C ALA A 94 30.30 13.09 -27.26
N LEU A 95 29.49 13.54 -26.32
CA LEU A 95 28.29 14.32 -26.53
C LEU A 95 28.54 15.84 -26.63
N ALA A 96 29.75 16.30 -26.30
CA ALA A 96 30.08 17.71 -26.34
C ALA A 96 29.86 18.30 -27.77
N PHE A 97 29.45 19.55 -27.84
CA PHE A 97 29.24 20.27 -29.08
C PHE A 97 29.77 21.70 -28.99
N ASP A 98 30.10 22.27 -30.15
CA ASP A 98 30.60 23.63 -30.20
C ASP A 98 29.42 24.62 -29.96
N ARG A 99 29.59 25.44 -28.92
CA ARG A 99 28.65 26.48 -28.53
C ARG A 99 28.52 27.57 -29.58
N ASP A 100 29.65 27.99 -30.17
CA ASP A 100 29.69 29.10 -31.08
C ASP A 100 29.08 28.73 -32.45
N GLU A 101 29.24 27.47 -32.88
CA GLU A 101 28.64 26.94 -34.09
C GLU A 101 27.11 26.88 -34.03
N LEU A 102 26.56 26.49 -32.86
CA LEU A 102 25.10 26.34 -32.66
C LEU A 102 24.43 27.59 -32.06
N GLY A 103 25.18 28.55 -31.53
CA GLY A 103 24.67 29.75 -30.87
C GLY A 103 23.80 29.47 -29.64
N ARG A 104 23.99 28.33 -28.98
CA ARG A 104 23.21 27.85 -27.82
C ARG A 104 24.07 27.08 -26.83
N ASP A 105 23.75 27.24 -25.54
CA ASP A 105 24.44 26.54 -24.42
C ASP A 105 23.93 25.12 -24.22
N PHE A 106 22.70 24.80 -24.60
CA PHE A 106 22.08 23.53 -24.40
C PHE A 106 21.12 23.14 -25.53
N ARG A 107 20.86 21.84 -25.62
CA ARG A 107 19.87 21.23 -26.52
C ARG A 107 18.93 20.36 -25.71
N VAL A 108 17.63 20.37 -26.04
CA VAL A 108 16.63 19.50 -25.39
C VAL A 108 16.14 18.51 -26.43
N PHE A 109 16.07 17.27 -26.04
CA PHE A 109 15.63 16.14 -26.85
C PHE A 109 14.46 15.41 -26.14
N ASP A 110 13.59 14.82 -26.93
CA ASP A 110 12.79 13.71 -26.47
C ASP A 110 13.69 12.46 -26.27
N PRO A 111 13.33 11.49 -25.40
CA PRO A 111 14.21 10.35 -25.11
C PRO A 111 14.61 9.54 -26.35
N PRO A 112 13.69 9.19 -27.29
CA PRO A 112 14.08 8.46 -28.50
C PRO A 112 15.05 9.22 -29.38
N ALA A 113 14.90 10.55 -29.53
CA ALA A 113 15.84 11.36 -30.30
C ALA A 113 17.19 11.48 -29.63
N PHE A 114 17.20 11.56 -28.26
CA PHE A 114 18.44 11.56 -27.48
C PHE A 114 19.21 10.28 -27.68
N VAL A 115 18.56 9.11 -27.52
CA VAL A 115 19.19 7.79 -27.69
C VAL A 115 19.80 7.65 -29.10
N ARG A 116 19.08 8.08 -30.15
CA ARG A 116 19.62 8.08 -31.52
C ARG A 116 20.85 9.00 -31.66
N HIS A 117 20.78 10.19 -31.03
CA HIS A 117 21.91 11.13 -31.05
C HIS A 117 23.13 10.58 -30.34
N ALA A 118 22.94 9.97 -29.16
CA ALA A 118 23.99 9.31 -28.38
C ALA A 118 24.62 8.14 -29.16
N ALA A 119 23.81 7.31 -29.80
CA ALA A 119 24.26 6.20 -30.63
C ALA A 119 25.14 6.61 -31.82
N THR A 120 24.85 7.76 -32.46
CA THR A 120 25.70 8.27 -33.56
C THR A 120 27.07 8.75 -33.09
N ARG A 121 27.28 8.90 -31.78
CA ARG A 121 28.50 9.40 -31.15
C ARG A 121 29.17 8.38 -30.27
N ASP A 122 28.71 7.13 -30.28
CA ASP A 122 29.13 6.04 -29.39
C ASP A 122 29.14 6.46 -27.90
N ALA A 123 28.18 7.30 -27.52
CA ALA A 123 28.08 7.83 -26.17
C ALA A 123 27.26 6.93 -25.25
N VAL A 124 27.58 6.97 -23.96
CA VAL A 124 26.89 6.19 -22.92
C VAL A 124 25.51 6.77 -22.63
N VAL A 125 24.51 5.89 -22.60
CA VAL A 125 23.17 6.21 -22.09
C VAL A 125 22.88 5.29 -20.91
N PRO A 126 22.83 5.81 -19.66
CA PRO A 126 22.53 5.00 -18.47
C PRO A 126 21.14 4.38 -18.58
N ALA A 127 21.06 3.09 -18.22
CA ALA A 127 19.80 2.36 -18.17
C ALA A 127 19.49 1.96 -16.73
N PHE A 128 18.22 2.08 -16.37
CA PHE A 128 17.76 1.77 -15.04
C PHE A 128 16.48 0.92 -15.03
N VAL A 129 16.27 0.24 -13.92
CA VAL A 129 15.00 -0.41 -13.59
C VAL A 129 14.53 0.08 -12.21
N ILE A 130 13.23 0.12 -12.00
CA ILE A 130 12.66 0.34 -10.68
C ILE A 130 12.44 -1.04 -10.06
N HIS A 131 13.26 -1.38 -9.06
CA HIS A 131 13.37 -2.74 -8.53
C HIS A 131 12.07 -3.25 -7.90
N ASN A 132 11.40 -2.41 -7.15
CA ASN A 132 10.13 -2.73 -6.49
C ASN A 132 8.89 -2.34 -7.31
N GLN A 133 9.02 -2.16 -8.62
CA GLN A 133 7.88 -1.88 -9.51
C GLN A 133 6.95 -3.10 -9.62
N GLN A 134 5.65 -2.89 -9.39
CA GLN A 134 4.62 -3.93 -9.48
C GLN A 134 3.75 -3.80 -10.74
N SER A 135 3.45 -2.58 -11.18
CA SER A 135 2.62 -2.32 -12.35
C SER A 135 3.41 -1.69 -13.49
N ASN A 136 2.78 -1.56 -14.65
CA ASN A 136 3.34 -0.79 -15.76
C ASN A 136 3.60 0.66 -15.33
N ARG A 137 4.77 1.18 -15.66
CA ARG A 137 5.12 2.58 -15.49
C ARG A 137 4.49 3.41 -16.61
N TRP A 138 3.68 4.40 -16.22
CA TRP A 138 3.08 5.33 -17.15
C TRP A 138 3.87 6.64 -17.15
N VAL A 139 4.62 6.89 -18.22
CA VAL A 139 5.42 8.11 -18.38
C VAL A 139 4.52 9.25 -18.87
N HIS A 140 4.45 10.34 -18.11
CA HIS A 140 3.68 11.54 -18.45
C HIS A 140 4.51 12.49 -19.29
N GLU A 141 5.72 12.76 -18.83
CA GLU A 141 6.66 13.69 -19.44
C GLU A 141 8.08 13.16 -19.28
N SER A 142 8.91 13.34 -20.31
CA SER A 142 10.33 13.00 -20.24
C SER A 142 11.12 13.83 -21.23
N ALA A 143 12.31 14.28 -20.82
CA ALA A 143 13.20 15.07 -21.65
C ALA A 143 14.66 14.83 -21.26
N ALA A 144 15.57 14.95 -22.23
CA ALA A 144 17.00 14.98 -22.02
C ALA A 144 17.56 16.35 -22.42
N ALA A 145 18.17 17.05 -21.50
CA ALA A 145 18.88 18.30 -21.76
C ALA A 145 20.38 18.01 -21.84
N LEU A 146 20.97 18.29 -23.01
CA LEU A 146 22.39 18.15 -23.27
C LEU A 146 23.03 19.53 -23.27
N ARG A 147 24.02 19.74 -22.42
CA ARG A 147 24.83 20.95 -22.36
C ARG A 147 26.04 20.84 -23.28
N HIS A 148 26.60 22.00 -23.71
CA HIS A 148 27.69 22.08 -24.68
C HIS A 148 28.96 21.30 -24.24
N ASP A 149 29.19 21.13 -22.93
CA ASP A 149 30.32 20.38 -22.35
C ASP A 149 30.13 18.86 -22.28
N GLY A 150 29.01 18.35 -22.80
CA GLY A 150 28.69 16.94 -22.79
C GLY A 150 27.94 16.50 -21.53
N HIS A 151 27.57 17.44 -20.63
CA HIS A 151 26.77 17.13 -19.45
C HIS A 151 25.30 16.91 -19.86
N VAL A 152 24.72 15.81 -19.45
CA VAL A 152 23.32 15.42 -19.73
C VAL A 152 22.51 15.43 -18.44
N THR A 153 21.36 16.04 -18.50
CA THR A 153 20.31 15.94 -17.49
C THR A 153 19.08 15.30 -18.10
N PHE A 154 18.75 14.07 -17.69
CA PHE A 154 17.52 13.39 -18.06
C PHE A 154 16.51 13.53 -16.94
N VAL A 155 15.28 13.91 -17.28
CA VAL A 155 14.17 14.02 -16.33
C VAL A 155 12.97 13.23 -16.87
N GLU A 156 12.34 12.45 -16.00
CA GLU A 156 11.12 11.70 -16.30
C GLU A 156 10.13 11.88 -15.17
N LYS A 157 8.89 12.27 -15.51
CA LYS A 157 7.74 12.22 -14.60
C LYS A 157 6.86 11.06 -14.99
N SER A 158 6.64 10.15 -14.05
CA SER A 158 5.86 8.93 -14.30
C SER A 158 4.99 8.54 -13.10
N SER A 159 3.94 7.75 -13.35
CA SER A 159 3.11 7.13 -12.32
C SER A 159 3.19 5.61 -12.41
N LEU A 160 3.24 4.95 -11.24
CA LEU A 160 3.37 3.50 -11.13
C LEU A 160 2.91 3.02 -9.75
N THR A 161 2.71 1.71 -9.64
CA THR A 161 2.50 1.03 -8.36
C THR A 161 3.79 0.31 -7.94
N LEU A 162 4.13 0.43 -6.67
CA LEU A 162 5.36 -0.08 -6.07
C LEU A 162 5.03 -1.07 -4.98
N GLN A 163 5.80 -2.14 -4.86
CA GLN A 163 5.70 -3.09 -3.75
C GLN A 163 6.24 -2.43 -2.47
N ALA A 164 5.61 -2.77 -1.35
CA ALA A 164 5.98 -2.31 -0.01
C ALA A 164 6.15 -3.52 0.95
N PRO A 165 7.13 -4.41 0.71
CA PRO A 165 7.31 -5.64 1.48
C PRO A 165 7.79 -5.39 2.92
N HIS A 166 8.16 -4.15 3.25
CA HIS A 166 8.63 -3.75 4.58
C HIS A 166 7.51 -3.28 5.51
N PHE A 167 6.25 -3.33 5.07
CA PHE A 167 5.13 -2.98 5.93
C PHE A 167 5.01 -3.91 7.13
N ASN A 168 4.90 -3.32 8.33
CA ASN A 168 4.76 -4.03 9.60
C ASN A 168 3.55 -3.49 10.36
N PHE A 169 2.50 -4.30 10.47
CA PHE A 169 1.23 -3.93 11.09
C PHE A 169 1.12 -4.35 12.57
N LEU A 170 2.21 -4.81 13.21
CA LEU A 170 2.16 -5.30 14.60
C LEU A 170 1.53 -4.27 15.55
N ARG A 171 1.84 -2.99 15.35
CA ARG A 171 1.38 -1.86 16.17
C ARG A 171 0.12 -1.16 15.62
N PHE A 172 -0.52 -1.73 14.60
CA PHE A 172 -1.69 -1.11 13.96
C PHE A 172 -2.78 -0.71 14.97
N PRO A 173 -3.34 0.52 14.91
CA PRO A 173 -3.12 1.59 13.95
C PRO A 173 -2.03 2.63 14.33
N PHE A 174 -1.21 2.36 15.34
CA PHE A 174 -0.13 3.24 15.84
C PHE A 174 1.21 2.95 15.14
N ASP A 175 1.17 2.24 14.02
CA ASP A 175 2.32 1.84 13.23
C ASP A 175 2.91 3.02 12.44
N THR A 176 4.21 2.93 12.20
CA THR A 176 4.94 3.77 11.24
C THR A 176 5.46 2.83 10.16
N GLN A 177 5.12 3.10 8.90
CA GLN A 177 5.54 2.28 7.77
C GLN A 177 6.70 2.93 7.04
N GLU A 178 7.59 2.13 6.49
CA GLU A 178 8.65 2.59 5.60
C GLU A 178 8.28 2.30 4.15
N PHE A 179 8.38 3.35 3.33
CA PHE A 179 8.15 3.32 1.90
C PHE A 179 9.50 3.41 1.19
N HIS A 180 9.72 2.57 0.20
CA HIS A 180 10.94 2.51 -0.56
C HIS A 180 10.65 2.74 -2.04
N PHE A 181 11.43 3.59 -2.67
CA PHE A 181 11.49 3.73 -4.12
C PHE A 181 12.91 3.38 -4.57
N GLU A 182 13.08 2.29 -5.30
CA GLU A 182 14.36 1.68 -5.56
C GLU A 182 14.73 1.73 -7.05
N VAL A 183 15.77 2.48 -7.39
CA VAL A 183 16.32 2.59 -8.74
C VAL A 183 17.62 1.80 -8.82
N VAL A 184 17.68 0.83 -9.71
CA VAL A 184 18.84 -0.06 -9.90
C VAL A 184 19.41 0.15 -11.30
N SER A 185 20.72 0.23 -11.39
CA SER A 185 21.43 0.24 -12.67
C SER A 185 21.26 -1.11 -13.38
N VAL A 186 20.97 -1.07 -14.68
CA VAL A 186 20.98 -2.29 -15.53
C VAL A 186 22.40 -2.80 -15.72
N PHE A 187 23.38 -1.91 -15.64
CA PHE A 187 24.79 -2.23 -15.81
C PHE A 187 25.47 -2.56 -14.47
N PRO A 188 26.49 -3.44 -14.49
CA PRO A 188 27.27 -3.69 -13.28
C PRO A 188 27.95 -2.43 -12.75
N SER A 189 28.14 -2.33 -11.43
CA SER A 189 28.79 -1.24 -10.74
C SER A 189 30.24 -0.98 -11.19
N ASP A 190 30.90 -1.98 -11.73
CA ASP A 190 32.25 -1.84 -12.32
C ASP A 190 32.28 -0.89 -13.53
N PHE A 191 31.15 -0.71 -14.25
CA PHE A 191 31.07 0.05 -15.47
C PHE A 191 30.26 1.33 -15.35
N VAL A 192 29.23 1.33 -14.49
CA VAL A 192 28.35 2.47 -14.26
C VAL A 192 28.12 2.61 -12.77
N HIS A 193 28.51 3.72 -12.20
CA HIS A 193 28.38 4.00 -10.78
C HIS A 193 27.24 5.00 -10.50
N TYR A 194 26.24 4.58 -9.70
CA TYR A 194 25.13 5.44 -9.29
C TYR A 194 25.40 6.08 -7.95
N TYR A 195 25.22 7.41 -7.87
CA TYR A 195 25.27 8.16 -6.62
C TYR A 195 24.01 9.01 -6.42
N ALA A 196 23.66 9.31 -5.18
CA ALA A 196 22.43 10.04 -4.85
C ALA A 196 22.58 11.55 -5.09
N LEU A 197 21.56 12.16 -5.70
CA LEU A 197 21.41 13.62 -5.84
C LEU A 197 20.45 14.13 -4.75
N ASP A 198 20.94 14.31 -3.52
CA ASP A 198 20.10 14.69 -2.37
C ASP A 198 19.33 16.00 -2.60
N GLN A 199 19.94 16.97 -3.27
CA GLN A 199 19.32 18.27 -3.56
C GLN A 199 18.10 18.21 -4.49
N PHE A 200 17.94 17.12 -5.26
CA PHE A 200 16.82 16.89 -6.18
C PHE A 200 15.90 15.75 -5.73
N SER A 201 16.10 15.27 -4.50
CA SER A 201 15.41 14.10 -3.97
C SER A 201 14.57 14.45 -2.77
N GLY A 202 13.49 13.67 -2.55
CA GLY A 202 12.64 13.83 -1.39
C GLY A 202 11.14 13.77 -1.71
N LEU A 203 10.35 14.35 -0.82
CA LEU A 203 8.90 14.43 -0.94
C LEU A 203 8.49 15.79 -1.47
N GLY A 204 7.46 15.82 -2.31
CA GLY A 204 6.81 17.03 -2.79
C GLY A 204 5.96 17.72 -1.72
N ASP A 205 5.52 18.96 -2.02
CA ASP A 205 4.74 19.77 -1.08
C ASP A 205 3.27 19.33 -0.96
N THR A 206 2.73 18.66 -2.00
CA THR A 206 1.32 18.23 -2.09
C THR A 206 1.25 16.74 -2.41
N LEU A 207 1.36 15.91 -1.39
CA LEU A 207 1.48 14.45 -1.56
C LEU A 207 0.14 13.76 -1.85
N GLY A 208 -1.01 14.42 -1.59
CA GLY A 208 -2.35 13.96 -2.00
C GLY A 208 -2.95 12.81 -1.21
N GLU A 209 -2.25 12.24 -0.24
CA GLU A 209 -2.74 11.12 0.59
C GLU A 209 -3.14 11.64 1.97
N GLU A 210 -4.47 11.67 2.24
CA GLU A 210 -5.02 12.21 3.49
C GLU A 210 -4.96 11.23 4.68
N GLU A 211 -4.78 9.94 4.42
CA GLU A 211 -4.69 8.92 5.48
C GLU A 211 -3.34 8.94 6.18
N TRP A 212 -2.29 9.40 5.49
CA TRP A 212 -0.90 9.28 5.92
C TRP A 212 -0.22 10.63 6.11
N ILE A 213 0.54 10.76 7.18
CA ILE A 213 1.48 11.85 7.42
C ILE A 213 2.85 11.35 6.99
N LEU A 214 3.31 11.81 5.81
CA LEU A 214 4.59 11.40 5.23
C LEU A 214 5.71 12.34 5.65
N GLY A 215 6.91 11.79 5.83
CA GLY A 215 8.10 12.57 6.21
C GLY A 215 9.36 11.73 6.33
N ASN A 216 10.42 12.33 6.86
CA ASN A 216 11.72 11.67 7.09
C ASN A 216 12.31 11.01 5.83
N ALA A 217 12.19 11.69 4.67
CA ALA A 217 12.76 11.21 3.43
C ALA A 217 14.30 11.26 3.48
N ARG A 218 14.94 10.18 3.02
CA ARG A 218 16.39 10.06 2.92
C ARG A 218 16.78 9.24 1.70
N MET A 219 17.88 9.60 1.08
CA MET A 219 18.48 8.81 0.01
C MET A 219 19.47 7.79 0.60
N LEU A 220 19.47 6.60 0.03
CA LEU A 220 20.42 5.53 0.38
C LEU A 220 21.04 5.02 -0.92
N ALA A 221 22.37 4.95 -0.96
CA ALA A 221 23.12 4.27 -2.00
C ALA A 221 23.57 2.90 -1.48
N SER A 222 23.39 1.86 -2.26
CA SER A 222 23.75 0.48 -1.94
C SER A 222 24.06 -0.29 -3.23
N THR A 223 24.51 -1.53 -3.10
CA THR A 223 24.65 -2.45 -4.20
C THR A 223 23.68 -3.62 -4.06
N THR A 224 23.18 -4.13 -5.17
CA THR A 224 22.30 -5.28 -5.22
C THR A 224 22.72 -6.25 -6.33
N ALA A 225 22.25 -7.51 -6.27
CA ALA A 225 22.49 -8.45 -7.34
C ALA A 225 21.79 -7.98 -8.63
N GLY A 226 22.57 -7.60 -9.62
CA GLY A 226 22.07 -7.13 -10.90
C GLY A 226 21.59 -8.24 -11.83
N LEU A 227 20.91 -7.87 -12.90
CA LEU A 227 20.38 -8.80 -13.91
C LEU A 227 21.48 -9.59 -14.63
N SER A 228 22.70 -9.09 -14.65
CA SER A 228 23.88 -9.76 -15.25
C SER A 228 24.50 -10.84 -14.36
N GLY A 229 24.00 -11.02 -13.13
CA GLY A 229 24.63 -11.87 -12.09
C GLY A 229 25.87 -11.24 -11.42
N ARG A 230 26.17 -9.98 -11.75
CA ARG A 230 27.16 -9.14 -11.08
C ARG A 230 26.43 -8.11 -10.23
N ASP A 231 27.14 -7.51 -9.28
CA ASP A 231 26.59 -6.45 -8.46
C ASP A 231 26.30 -5.19 -9.31
N SER A 232 25.16 -4.60 -9.09
CA SER A 232 24.72 -3.34 -9.70
C SER A 232 24.41 -2.33 -8.61
N ASP A 233 24.67 -1.06 -8.89
CA ASP A 233 24.37 0.02 -7.95
C ASP A 233 22.88 0.27 -7.87
N GLN A 234 22.43 0.51 -6.66
CA GLN A 234 21.07 0.86 -6.30
C GLN A 234 21.05 2.20 -5.55
N VAL A 235 20.16 3.08 -5.96
CA VAL A 235 19.84 4.31 -5.22
C VAL A 235 18.37 4.25 -4.84
N SER A 236 18.10 4.40 -3.54
CA SER A 236 16.76 4.29 -2.99
C SER A 236 16.37 5.57 -2.26
N LEU A 237 15.16 6.05 -2.50
CA LEU A 237 14.49 7.02 -1.63
C LEU A 237 13.68 6.27 -0.60
N VAL A 238 14.00 6.44 0.68
CA VAL A 238 13.27 5.85 1.81
C VAL A 238 12.59 6.96 2.58
N PHE A 239 11.28 6.80 2.84
CA PHE A 239 10.51 7.75 3.62
C PHE A 239 9.52 7.05 4.54
N GLN A 240 9.08 7.74 5.59
CA GLN A 240 8.19 7.20 6.60
C GLN A 240 6.79 7.78 6.49
N GLY A 241 5.79 6.92 6.71
CA GLY A 241 4.39 7.31 6.83
C GLY A 241 3.81 6.90 8.18
N LYS A 242 3.10 7.83 8.82
CA LYS A 242 2.31 7.61 10.03
C LYS A 242 0.85 7.84 9.71
N ARG A 243 -0.04 7.07 10.35
CA ARG A 243 -1.49 7.21 10.12
C ARG A 243 -2.07 8.41 10.84
N HIS A 244 -3.10 9.01 10.24
CA HIS A 244 -3.98 9.93 10.95
C HIS A 244 -4.88 9.17 11.93
N LEU A 245 -4.59 9.26 13.23
CA LEU A 245 -5.28 8.51 14.28
C LEU A 245 -6.75 8.92 14.49
N THR A 246 -7.16 10.11 14.06
CA THR A 246 -8.52 10.64 14.25
C THR A 246 -9.59 9.70 13.69
N TYR A 247 -9.35 9.11 12.52
CA TYR A 247 -10.26 8.12 11.93
C TYR A 247 -10.46 6.92 12.85
N TYR A 248 -9.38 6.34 13.37
CA TYR A 248 -9.41 5.15 14.23
C TYR A 248 -10.02 5.45 15.59
N VAL A 249 -9.74 6.63 16.16
CA VAL A 249 -10.34 7.05 17.43
C VAL A 249 -11.86 7.14 17.31
N ILE A 250 -12.38 7.77 16.27
CA ILE A 250 -13.83 8.01 16.11
C ILE A 250 -14.55 6.75 15.61
N ARG A 251 -14.00 6.04 14.63
CA ARG A 251 -14.70 4.92 13.98
C ARG A 251 -14.44 3.56 14.59
N VAL A 252 -13.34 3.39 15.34
CA VAL A 252 -12.99 2.11 15.95
C VAL A 252 -13.07 2.20 17.47
N PHE A 253 -12.27 3.03 18.11
CA PHE A 253 -12.17 3.04 19.57
C PHE A 253 -13.42 3.60 20.26
N LEU A 254 -14.08 4.61 19.71
CA LEU A 254 -15.30 5.16 20.29
C LEU A 254 -16.47 4.17 20.30
N PRO A 255 -16.84 3.46 19.21
CA PRO A 255 -17.85 2.41 19.25
C PRO A 255 -17.48 1.27 20.20
N MET A 256 -16.21 0.86 20.24
CA MET A 256 -15.72 -0.14 21.20
C MET A 256 -15.97 0.30 22.65
N LEU A 257 -15.63 1.53 22.99
CA LEU A 257 -15.86 2.10 24.31
C LEU A 257 -17.36 2.08 24.66
N VAL A 258 -18.23 2.47 23.73
CA VAL A 258 -19.69 2.44 23.93
C VAL A 258 -20.17 1.02 24.21
N LEU A 259 -19.71 0.00 23.47
CA LEU A 259 -20.07 -1.40 23.70
C LEU A 259 -19.62 -1.91 25.09
N VAL A 260 -18.43 -1.48 25.53
CA VAL A 260 -17.93 -1.79 26.90
C VAL A 260 -18.81 -1.11 27.95
N LEU A 261 -19.17 0.15 27.77
CA LEU A 261 -20.03 0.90 28.71
C LEU A 261 -21.45 0.33 28.76
N VAL A 262 -22.03 -0.09 27.64
CA VAL A 262 -23.30 -0.81 27.60
C VAL A 262 -23.20 -2.12 28.39
N GLY A 263 -22.14 -2.90 28.17
CA GLY A 263 -21.87 -4.11 28.95
C GLY A 263 -21.75 -3.86 30.46
N TRP A 264 -21.10 -2.76 30.86
CA TRP A 264 -20.99 -2.37 32.26
C TRP A 264 -22.32 -1.87 32.84
N ALA A 265 -23.10 -1.11 32.08
CA ALA A 265 -24.39 -0.58 32.50
C ALA A 265 -25.41 -1.71 32.82
N LEU A 266 -25.28 -2.90 32.25
CA LEU A 266 -26.13 -4.05 32.52
C LEU A 266 -26.12 -4.43 33.98
N PHE A 267 -25.03 -4.24 34.72
CA PHE A 267 -24.94 -4.60 36.15
C PHE A 267 -25.78 -3.73 37.05
N PHE A 268 -26.30 -2.61 36.56
CA PHE A 268 -27.20 -1.75 37.32
C PHE A 268 -28.69 -2.09 37.11
N LEU A 269 -28.98 -3.10 36.26
CA LEU A 269 -30.35 -3.60 36.09
C LEU A 269 -30.66 -4.69 37.09
N ASP A 270 -31.85 -4.68 37.69
CA ASP A 270 -32.23 -5.69 38.74
C ASP A 270 -32.67 -7.03 38.16
N GLU A 271 -33.14 -7.05 36.90
CA GLU A 271 -33.70 -8.23 36.26
C GLU A 271 -32.64 -9.00 35.44
N TYR A 272 -32.18 -10.13 35.91
CA TYR A 272 -31.20 -10.96 35.19
C TYR A 272 -31.62 -11.41 33.79
N ARG A 273 -32.96 -11.57 33.56
CA ARG A 273 -33.44 -11.95 32.24
C ARG A 273 -33.18 -10.84 31.21
N LYS A 274 -33.50 -9.61 31.57
CA LYS A 274 -33.23 -8.43 30.72
C LYS A 274 -31.73 -8.24 30.48
N ARG A 275 -30.89 -8.50 31.50
CA ARG A 275 -29.44 -8.47 31.39
C ARG A 275 -28.93 -9.45 30.33
N ILE A 276 -29.43 -10.70 30.32
CA ILE A 276 -29.06 -11.73 29.36
C ILE A 276 -29.48 -11.31 27.94
N ASP A 277 -30.69 -10.80 27.77
CA ASP A 277 -31.21 -10.39 26.46
C ASP A 277 -30.38 -9.24 25.87
N ILE A 278 -30.06 -8.23 26.69
CA ILE A 278 -29.24 -7.08 26.27
C ILE A 278 -27.78 -7.50 26.05
N ALA A 279 -27.19 -8.35 26.93
CA ALA A 279 -25.85 -8.86 26.77
C ALA A 279 -25.69 -9.67 25.47
N GLY A 280 -26.71 -10.48 25.12
CA GLY A 280 -26.74 -11.22 23.87
C GLY A 280 -26.82 -10.29 22.64
N ALA A 281 -27.67 -9.25 22.71
CA ALA A 281 -27.74 -8.23 21.67
C ALA A 281 -26.42 -7.47 21.52
N ASN A 282 -25.77 -7.07 22.63
CA ASN A 282 -24.46 -6.42 22.65
C ASN A 282 -23.36 -7.30 22.00
N LEU A 283 -23.39 -8.61 22.29
CA LEU A 283 -22.47 -9.57 21.66
C LEU A 283 -22.67 -9.62 20.12
N LEU A 284 -23.95 -9.66 19.67
CA LEU A 284 -24.24 -9.64 18.23
C LEU A 284 -23.76 -8.36 17.54
N VAL A 285 -23.98 -7.19 18.17
CA VAL A 285 -23.48 -5.90 17.66
C VAL A 285 -21.96 -5.95 17.60
N PHE A 286 -21.29 -6.50 18.61
CA PHE A 286 -19.84 -6.62 18.61
C PHE A 286 -19.33 -7.54 17.50
N VAL A 287 -19.99 -8.67 17.25
CA VAL A 287 -19.63 -9.57 16.13
C VAL A 287 -19.75 -8.86 14.79
N ALA A 288 -20.87 -8.13 14.57
CA ALA A 288 -21.06 -7.35 13.35
C ALA A 288 -20.01 -6.24 13.18
N PHE A 289 -19.68 -5.55 14.27
CA PHE A 289 -18.64 -4.53 14.31
C PHE A 289 -17.24 -5.10 14.00
N ASN A 290 -16.88 -6.22 14.63
CA ASN A 290 -15.62 -6.91 14.35
C ASN A 290 -15.52 -7.37 12.89
N TRP A 291 -16.62 -7.88 12.33
CA TRP A 291 -16.67 -8.28 10.92
C TRP A 291 -16.48 -7.09 9.98
N ALA A 292 -17.12 -5.96 10.27
CA ALA A 292 -16.98 -4.74 9.47
C ALA A 292 -15.53 -4.21 9.46
N ILE A 293 -14.86 -4.18 10.64
CA ILE A 293 -13.45 -3.74 10.72
C ILE A 293 -12.53 -4.73 10.01
N SER A 294 -12.74 -6.03 10.20
CA SER A 294 -11.90 -7.07 9.57
C SER A 294 -11.97 -7.05 8.05
N ALA A 295 -13.00 -6.44 7.47
CA ALA A 295 -13.10 -6.28 6.01
C ALA A 295 -12.03 -5.32 5.45
N ASP A 296 -11.56 -4.36 6.24
CA ASP A 296 -10.58 -3.33 5.81
C ASP A 296 -9.13 -3.68 6.17
N LEU A 297 -8.92 -4.70 7.02
CA LEU A 297 -7.59 -5.12 7.46
C LEU A 297 -6.95 -6.17 6.54
N PRO A 298 -5.61 -6.17 6.37
CA PRO A 298 -4.89 -7.23 5.69
C PRO A 298 -4.99 -8.55 6.49
N LYS A 299 -4.96 -9.69 5.78
CA LYS A 299 -4.94 -11.02 6.40
C LYS A 299 -3.51 -11.38 6.78
N LEU A 300 -3.13 -11.07 8.00
CA LEU A 300 -1.77 -11.27 8.51
C LEU A 300 -1.63 -12.64 9.20
N GLY A 301 -0.42 -13.20 9.17
CA GLY A 301 -0.07 -14.41 9.92
C GLY A 301 0.22 -14.18 11.41
N TYR A 302 0.09 -12.95 11.90
CA TYR A 302 0.34 -12.54 13.27
C TYR A 302 -0.76 -11.61 13.78
N LEU A 303 -0.90 -11.50 15.11
CA LEU A 303 -1.89 -10.62 15.73
C LEU A 303 -1.36 -9.19 15.81
N THR A 304 -2.18 -8.24 15.38
CA THR A 304 -1.91 -6.81 15.59
C THR A 304 -2.38 -6.36 16.98
N PHE A 305 -1.96 -5.17 17.40
CA PHE A 305 -2.47 -4.54 18.61
C PHE A 305 -4.01 -4.45 18.60
N LEU A 306 -4.60 -4.04 17.47
CA LEU A 306 -6.05 -3.91 17.34
C LEU A 306 -6.74 -5.28 17.40
N ASP A 307 -6.21 -6.30 16.70
CA ASP A 307 -6.77 -7.66 16.72
C ASP A 307 -6.77 -8.23 18.12
N PHE A 308 -5.68 -8.03 18.88
CA PHE A 308 -5.59 -8.49 20.26
C PHE A 308 -6.69 -7.87 21.13
N ILE A 309 -6.89 -6.55 21.05
CA ILE A 309 -7.95 -5.85 21.80
C ILE A 309 -9.32 -6.37 21.39
N LEU A 310 -9.61 -6.47 20.09
CA LEU A 310 -10.89 -6.97 19.56
C LEU A 310 -11.16 -8.39 20.04
N GLN A 311 -10.17 -9.27 20.02
CA GLN A 311 -10.31 -10.66 20.47
C GLN A 311 -10.58 -10.75 21.97
N CYS A 312 -9.86 -9.98 22.77
CA CYS A 312 -10.10 -9.92 24.22
C CYS A 312 -11.48 -9.35 24.56
N MET A 313 -11.92 -8.31 23.83
CA MET A 313 -13.26 -7.75 24.01
C MET A 313 -14.35 -8.75 23.64
N PHE A 314 -14.17 -9.51 22.55
CA PHE A 314 -15.09 -10.58 22.17
C PHE A 314 -15.24 -11.62 23.28
N LEU A 315 -14.11 -12.10 23.84
CA LEU A 315 -14.12 -13.05 24.93
C LEU A 315 -14.78 -12.50 26.19
N MET A 316 -14.50 -11.24 26.54
CA MET A 316 -15.11 -10.59 27.72
C MET A 316 -16.62 -10.40 27.55
N THR A 317 -17.07 -10.00 26.35
CA THR A 317 -18.51 -9.84 26.07
C THR A 317 -19.23 -11.19 26.09
N GLY A 318 -18.63 -12.25 25.55
CA GLY A 318 -19.13 -13.61 25.64
C GLY A 318 -19.18 -14.12 27.08
N ALA A 319 -18.13 -13.89 27.87
CA ALA A 319 -18.07 -14.23 29.29
C ALA A 319 -19.16 -13.51 30.12
N LEU A 320 -19.48 -12.24 29.74
CA LEU A 320 -20.55 -11.49 30.36
C LEU A 320 -21.91 -12.15 30.19
N VAL A 321 -22.24 -12.70 29.02
CA VAL A 321 -23.48 -13.44 28.76
C VAL A 321 -23.53 -14.69 29.67
N VAL A 322 -22.47 -15.52 29.65
CA VAL A 322 -22.37 -16.76 30.47
C VAL A 322 -22.51 -16.45 31.94
N PHE A 323 -21.87 -15.40 32.40
CA PHE A 323 -21.90 -14.97 33.78
C PHE A 323 -23.32 -14.57 34.24
N ASN A 324 -24.06 -13.79 33.46
CA ASN A 324 -25.45 -13.42 33.79
C ASN A 324 -26.39 -14.63 33.78
N VAL A 325 -26.16 -15.62 32.93
CA VAL A 325 -26.87 -16.90 32.97
C VAL A 325 -26.59 -17.66 34.27
N MET A 326 -25.31 -17.68 34.71
CA MET A 326 -24.89 -18.31 35.96
C MET A 326 -25.53 -17.64 37.20
N LEU A 327 -25.54 -16.29 37.26
CA LEU A 327 -26.19 -15.54 38.32
C LEU A 327 -27.69 -15.83 38.40
N ARG A 328 -28.38 -15.86 37.26
CA ARG A 328 -29.79 -16.25 37.17
C ARG A 328 -30.02 -17.65 37.71
N ARG A 329 -29.18 -18.62 37.37
CA ARG A 329 -29.27 -20.01 37.86
C ARG A 329 -29.06 -20.07 39.37
N LEU A 330 -28.10 -19.36 39.92
CA LEU A 330 -27.87 -19.27 41.38
C LEU A 330 -29.10 -18.72 42.09
N LYS A 331 -29.72 -17.67 41.58
CA LYS A 331 -30.95 -17.09 42.16
C LYS A 331 -32.10 -18.10 42.15
N VAL A 332 -32.34 -18.79 41.02
CA VAL A 332 -33.39 -19.80 40.90
C VAL A 332 -33.13 -21.01 41.82
N SER A 333 -31.88 -21.34 42.12
CA SER A 333 -31.48 -22.43 43.01
C SER A 333 -31.53 -22.07 44.50
N GLY A 334 -32.12 -20.91 44.86
CA GLY A 334 -32.30 -20.49 46.26
C GLY A 334 -31.02 -19.88 46.89
N ARG A 335 -29.94 -19.67 46.14
CA ARG A 335 -28.68 -19.08 46.62
C ARG A 335 -28.60 -17.58 46.27
N GLU A 336 -29.66 -16.82 46.61
CA GLU A 336 -29.78 -15.43 46.25
C GLU A 336 -28.70 -14.54 46.85
N ASP A 337 -28.30 -14.81 48.11
CA ASP A 337 -27.23 -14.04 48.79
C ASP A 337 -25.87 -14.18 48.11
N THR A 338 -25.56 -15.40 47.61
CA THR A 338 -24.33 -15.66 46.89
C THR A 338 -24.36 -14.94 45.52
N ALA A 339 -25.49 -14.99 44.84
CA ALA A 339 -25.64 -14.28 43.57
C ALA A 339 -25.49 -12.77 43.74
N ARG A 340 -26.06 -12.20 44.82
CA ARG A 340 -25.99 -10.76 45.13
C ARG A 340 -24.59 -10.32 45.53
N LYS A 341 -23.85 -11.14 46.29
CA LYS A 341 -22.44 -10.84 46.61
C LYS A 341 -21.57 -10.88 45.40
N LEU A 342 -21.70 -11.88 44.51
CA LEU A 342 -21.00 -11.97 43.24
C LEU A 342 -21.32 -10.80 42.34
N ASP A 343 -22.58 -10.39 42.23
CA ASP A 343 -23.02 -9.28 41.42
C ASP A 343 -22.45 -7.94 41.91
N ASN A 344 -22.49 -7.68 43.22
CA ASN A 344 -22.02 -6.40 43.76
C ASN A 344 -20.51 -6.26 43.83
N TYR A 345 -19.77 -7.33 44.18
CA TYR A 345 -18.31 -7.24 44.35
C TYR A 345 -17.54 -7.62 43.11
N ALA A 346 -17.90 -8.74 42.45
CA ALA A 346 -17.12 -9.24 41.32
C ALA A 346 -17.26 -8.36 40.08
N ILE A 347 -18.44 -7.79 39.85
CA ILE A 347 -18.76 -7.32 38.50
C ILE A 347 -18.70 -5.82 38.36
N LYS A 348 -19.16 -5.08 39.34
CA LYS A 348 -19.08 -3.61 39.27
C LYS A 348 -17.65 -3.10 39.16
N TRP A 349 -16.69 -3.87 39.72
CA TRP A 349 -15.28 -3.47 39.74
C TRP A 349 -14.37 -4.38 38.90
N ILE A 350 -14.59 -5.71 38.88
CA ILE A 350 -13.76 -6.63 38.10
C ILE A 350 -13.92 -6.41 36.58
N TYR A 351 -15.13 -6.10 36.13
CA TYR A 351 -15.39 -5.86 34.72
C TYR A 351 -14.58 -4.68 34.17
N PRO A 352 -14.72 -3.43 34.67
CA PRO A 352 -13.92 -2.31 34.18
C PRO A 352 -12.43 -2.46 34.43
N LEU A 353 -12.00 -3.08 35.55
CA LEU A 353 -10.60 -3.37 35.83
C LEU A 353 -10.04 -4.42 34.87
N GLY A 354 -10.85 -5.41 34.48
CA GLY A 354 -10.46 -6.40 33.46
C GLY A 354 -10.16 -5.75 32.11
N TYR A 355 -11.03 -4.83 31.66
CA TYR A 355 -10.76 -4.07 30.43
C TYR A 355 -9.54 -3.16 30.57
N ALA A 356 -9.38 -2.46 31.68
CA ALA A 356 -8.20 -1.65 31.94
C ALA A 356 -6.90 -2.48 31.92
N ALA A 357 -6.93 -3.69 32.50
CA ALA A 357 -5.80 -4.61 32.48
C ALA A 357 -5.49 -5.11 31.05
N ILE A 358 -6.52 -5.45 30.26
CA ILE A 358 -6.36 -5.87 28.87
C ILE A 358 -5.72 -4.73 28.03
N VAL A 359 -6.26 -3.51 28.13
CA VAL A 359 -5.71 -2.35 27.42
C VAL A 359 -4.29 -2.05 27.90
N GLY A 360 -4.05 -2.06 29.21
CA GLY A 360 -2.71 -1.84 29.78
C GLY A 360 -1.68 -2.87 29.30
N TYR A 361 -2.08 -4.14 29.27
CA TYR A 361 -1.23 -5.21 28.75
C TYR A 361 -0.96 -5.05 27.23
N ALA A 362 -2.00 -4.72 26.45
CA ALA A 362 -1.84 -4.49 25.01
C ALA A 362 -0.89 -3.33 24.72
N VAL A 363 -1.03 -2.21 25.43
CA VAL A 363 -0.11 -1.07 25.32
C VAL A 363 1.31 -1.48 25.65
N TRP A 364 1.50 -2.19 26.76
CA TRP A 364 2.82 -2.67 27.19
C TRP A 364 3.44 -3.64 26.17
N ALA A 365 2.67 -4.64 25.72
CA ALA A 365 3.18 -5.72 24.86
C ALA A 365 3.46 -5.29 23.42
N PHE A 366 2.65 -4.37 22.87
CA PHE A 366 2.72 -4.00 21.45
C PHE A 366 3.34 -2.61 21.21
N LEU A 367 3.14 -1.65 22.13
CA LEU A 367 3.59 -0.28 21.92
C LEU A 367 4.86 0.09 22.68
N MET A 368 5.11 -0.56 23.85
CA MET A 368 6.26 -0.21 24.70
C MET A 368 7.45 -1.17 24.51
N GLN A 369 7.25 -2.36 23.96
CA GLN A 369 8.38 -3.22 23.60
C GLN A 369 8.97 -2.77 22.26
N PRO A 370 10.32 -2.72 22.14
CA PRO A 370 11.01 -2.26 20.93
C PRO A 370 10.77 -3.16 19.72
#